data_0a09eb042f5bf1b3af93876450833b7b
#
_entry.id   0a09eb042f5bf1b3af93876450833b7b
#
_cell.length_a   1.000
_cell.length_b   1.000
_cell.length_c   1.000
_cell.angle_alpha   90.00
_cell.angle_beta   90.00
_cell.angle_gamma   90.00
#
_symmetry.space_group_name_H-M   'P 1'
#
loop_
_entity.id
_entity.type
_entity.pdbx_description
1 polymer ?
#
loop_
_entity_poly.entity_id
_entity_poly.type
_entity_poly.pdbx_seq_one_letter_code
_entity_poly.pdbx_strand_id
1 'polypeptide(L)'
;MKYILTILLLTACFDVSNAQQKKTVSVEKKMLKIPAGNYKPFFVTKSNKPIKVAAFKMDESAVTNSEFLLFVTANPNWRKSKVNRLFADSNYLRDWESDLFIGGKNINIYNSPVVHVSWFAAQAYCKWKNKRLPTVAEWELAGNAAPKNIKYTSLTEYILGWYKKPNLPVLPNIKTTYQNVYGLYDMHGLIWEWTFNFNSFISSGDSRGNTEDELKAFCAAGAINVVDKTDYAGFLRFSYRGSLKGNYCIANLGFRCAKTIE
;
A
#
# COMPACT_ATOMS: atom_id res chain seq x y z
N MET A 1 12.32 86.36 12.00
CA MET A 1 12.44 85.03 12.67
C MET A 1 11.70 83.99 11.80
N LYS A 2 12.47 83.18 11.11
CA LYS A 2 11.90 82.09 10.21
C LYS A 2 12.22 80.78 10.87
N TYR A 3 11.20 80.04 11.25
CA TYR A 3 11.36 78.66 11.73
C TYR A 3 11.34 77.68 10.53
N ILE A 4 12.45 76.98 10.34
CA ILE A 4 12.60 75.94 9.39
C ILE A 4 12.14 74.61 10.08
N LEU A 5 11.06 74.08 9.61
CA LEU A 5 10.54 72.81 10.09
C LEU A 5 11.18 71.66 9.27
N THR A 6 12.09 70.91 9.87
CA THR A 6 12.76 69.77 9.28
C THR A 6 11.87 68.52 9.44
N ILE A 7 11.32 68.05 8.36
CA ILE A 7 10.57 66.78 8.35
C ILE A 7 11.56 65.66 8.16
N LEU A 8 11.70 64.84 9.20
CA LEU A 8 12.45 63.57 9.15
C LEU A 8 11.56 62.48 8.52
N LEU A 9 11.86 62.07 7.28
CA LEU A 9 11.28 60.90 6.67
C LEU A 9 11.95 59.64 7.25
N LEU A 10 11.24 58.88 8.08
CA LEU A 10 11.62 57.55 8.46
C LEU A 10 11.25 56.60 7.31
N THR A 11 12.24 56.16 6.55
CA THR A 11 12.12 55.03 5.61
C THR A 11 12.19 53.73 6.42
N ALA A 12 11.03 53.12 6.66
CA ALA A 12 10.97 51.79 7.21
C ALA A 12 11.40 50.80 6.12
N CYS A 13 12.61 50.27 6.25
CA CYS A 13 13.03 49.08 5.45
C CYS A 13 12.23 47.89 5.90
N PHE A 14 11.30 47.46 5.07
CA PHE A 14 10.71 46.14 5.22
C PHE A 14 11.74 45.10 4.76
N ASP A 15 12.43 44.50 5.71
CA ASP A 15 13.16 43.25 5.49
C ASP A 15 12.16 42.15 5.18
N VAL A 16 12.02 41.86 3.89
CA VAL A 16 11.36 40.65 3.41
C VAL A 16 12.28 39.50 3.76
N SER A 17 12.11 38.92 4.94
CA SER A 17 12.74 37.67 5.33
C SER A 17 12.30 36.58 4.33
N ASN A 18 13.18 36.26 3.40
CA ASN A 18 13.13 35.04 2.60
C ASN A 18 13.14 33.86 3.57
N ALA A 19 11.95 33.38 3.95
CA ALA A 19 11.77 32.10 4.57
C ALA A 19 12.23 31.06 3.53
N GLN A 20 13.49 30.69 3.64
CA GLN A 20 14.09 29.59 2.90
C GLN A 20 13.25 28.34 3.18
N GLN A 21 12.35 28.04 2.27
CA GLN A 21 11.58 26.81 2.27
C GLN A 21 12.60 25.66 2.26
N LYS A 22 12.88 25.11 3.44
CA LYS A 22 13.71 23.92 3.61
C LYS A 22 13.07 22.86 2.71
N LYS A 23 13.65 22.64 1.54
CA LYS A 23 13.36 21.51 0.66
C LYS A 23 13.59 20.27 1.52
N THR A 24 12.55 19.72 2.09
CA THR A 24 12.59 18.43 2.77
C THR A 24 12.95 17.42 1.67
N VAL A 25 14.22 17.07 1.62
CA VAL A 25 14.71 15.98 0.76
C VAL A 25 13.98 14.75 1.28
N SER A 26 12.91 14.36 0.61
CA SER A 26 12.26 13.07 0.89
C SER A 26 13.27 12.01 0.51
N VAL A 27 13.89 11.39 1.50
CA VAL A 27 14.75 10.24 1.27
C VAL A 27 13.91 9.23 0.50
N GLU A 28 14.31 8.94 -0.73
CA GLU A 28 13.59 7.99 -1.58
C GLU A 28 13.59 6.63 -0.87
N LYS A 29 12.41 6.02 -0.75
CA LYS A 29 12.28 4.70 -0.11
C LYS A 29 13.12 3.68 -0.87
N LYS A 30 13.92 2.93 -0.11
CA LYS A 30 14.77 1.87 -0.65
C LYS A 30 13.91 0.84 -1.38
N MET A 31 14.31 0.51 -2.61
CA MET A 31 13.72 -0.58 -3.38
C MET A 31 14.70 -1.75 -3.47
N LEU A 32 14.20 -2.95 -3.32
CA LEU A 32 14.96 -4.19 -3.39
C LEU A 32 14.65 -4.91 -4.70
N LYS A 33 15.68 -5.48 -5.31
CA LYS A 33 15.55 -6.30 -6.51
C LYS A 33 15.04 -7.68 -6.13
N ILE A 34 13.91 -8.06 -6.71
CA ILE A 34 13.35 -9.40 -6.62
C ILE A 34 13.72 -10.14 -7.91
N PRO A 35 14.40 -11.29 -7.82
CA PRO A 35 14.78 -12.04 -9.00
C PRO A 35 13.55 -12.58 -9.75
N ALA A 36 13.72 -12.88 -11.04
CA ALA A 36 12.70 -13.58 -11.80
C ALA A 36 12.39 -14.93 -11.15
N GLY A 37 11.15 -15.35 -11.22
CA GLY A 37 10.69 -16.59 -10.62
C GLY A 37 9.35 -17.06 -11.18
N ASN A 38 8.78 -18.05 -10.53
CA ASN A 38 7.48 -18.59 -10.91
C ASN A 38 6.51 -18.46 -9.74
N TYR A 39 5.33 -17.92 -10.02
CA TYR A 39 4.20 -17.91 -9.11
C TYR A 39 3.22 -19.00 -9.49
N LYS A 40 2.86 -19.85 -8.54
CA LYS A 40 1.82 -20.87 -8.70
C LYS A 40 0.51 -20.27 -8.18
N PRO A 41 -0.48 -19.97 -9.05
CA PRO A 41 -1.75 -19.43 -8.61
C PRO A 41 -2.46 -20.39 -7.65
N PHE A 42 -3.18 -19.85 -6.68
CA PHE A 42 -3.95 -20.66 -5.74
C PHE A 42 -5.06 -21.46 -6.42
N PHE A 43 -5.70 -20.90 -7.44
CA PHE A 43 -6.69 -21.60 -8.26
C PHE A 43 -6.12 -22.06 -9.58
N VAL A 44 -6.63 -23.20 -10.06
CA VAL A 44 -6.32 -23.73 -11.38
C VAL A 44 -6.78 -22.72 -12.44
N THR A 45 -5.84 -22.14 -13.16
CA THR A 45 -6.10 -21.40 -14.39
C THR A 45 -6.27 -22.40 -15.55
N LYS A 46 -6.84 -21.98 -16.69
CA LYS A 46 -7.02 -22.82 -17.89
C LYS A 46 -5.77 -23.64 -18.29
N SER A 47 -4.58 -23.17 -17.92
CA SER A 47 -3.31 -23.82 -18.28
C SER A 47 -2.66 -24.63 -17.14
N ASN A 48 -3.13 -24.53 -15.92
CA ASN A 48 -2.51 -25.12 -14.71
C ASN A 48 -0.97 -24.93 -14.61
N LYS A 49 -0.43 -23.95 -15.35
CA LYS A 49 1.01 -23.66 -15.40
C LYS A 49 1.37 -22.53 -14.45
N PRO A 50 2.54 -22.58 -13.82
CA PRO A 50 3.05 -21.44 -13.05
C PRO A 50 3.17 -20.19 -13.92
N ILE A 51 2.82 -19.04 -13.35
CA ILE A 51 2.98 -17.74 -14.00
C ILE A 51 4.44 -17.34 -13.88
N LYS A 52 5.10 -17.07 -15.00
CA LYS A 52 6.46 -16.51 -15.01
C LYS A 52 6.40 -15.05 -14.58
N VAL A 53 7.18 -14.70 -13.58
CA VAL A 53 7.34 -13.34 -13.06
C VAL A 53 8.74 -12.87 -13.45
N ALA A 54 8.85 -11.80 -14.23
CA ALA A 54 10.13 -11.18 -14.56
C ALA A 54 10.74 -10.53 -13.30
N ALA A 55 12.05 -10.30 -13.30
CA ALA A 55 12.70 -9.56 -12.22
C ALA A 55 12.13 -8.14 -12.12
N PHE A 56 11.94 -7.65 -10.90
CA PHE A 56 11.38 -6.33 -10.63
C PHE A 56 11.99 -5.75 -9.35
N LYS A 57 11.71 -4.47 -9.07
CA LYS A 57 12.04 -3.85 -7.79
C LYS A 57 10.77 -3.65 -6.97
N MET A 58 10.87 -3.80 -5.65
CA MET A 58 9.78 -3.57 -4.71
C MET A 58 10.27 -2.74 -3.53
N ASP A 59 9.44 -1.82 -3.02
CA ASP A 59 9.73 -1.07 -1.80
C ASP A 59 9.98 -2.03 -0.64
N GLU A 60 11.01 -1.78 0.16
CA GLU A 60 11.41 -2.67 1.26
C GLU A 60 10.33 -2.83 2.35
N SER A 61 9.41 -1.87 2.45
CA SER A 61 8.30 -1.85 3.41
C SER A 61 7.10 -1.11 2.85
N ALA A 62 5.95 -1.21 3.50
CA ALA A 62 4.74 -0.47 3.15
C ALA A 62 4.97 1.05 3.18
N VAL A 63 4.17 1.79 2.42
CA VAL A 63 4.16 3.27 2.45
C VAL A 63 3.66 3.76 3.80
N THR A 64 4.37 4.70 4.40
CA THR A 64 4.02 5.28 5.71
C THR A 64 3.07 6.46 5.60
N ASN A 65 2.43 6.82 6.71
CA ASN A 65 1.59 8.02 6.78
C ASN A 65 2.39 9.28 6.43
N SER A 66 3.63 9.43 6.91
CA SER A 66 4.48 10.59 6.57
C SER A 66 4.81 10.68 5.07
N GLU A 67 5.07 9.55 4.42
CA GLU A 67 5.30 9.51 2.98
C GLU A 67 4.03 9.86 2.19
N PHE A 68 2.87 9.39 2.66
CA PHE A 68 1.59 9.69 2.04
C PHE A 68 1.16 11.15 2.26
N LEU A 69 1.54 11.76 3.40
CA LEU A 69 1.34 13.19 3.65
C LEU A 69 2.02 14.07 2.58
N LEU A 70 3.25 13.72 2.19
CA LEU A 70 3.94 14.43 1.11
C LEU A 70 3.16 14.35 -0.21
N PHE A 71 2.56 13.20 -0.49
CA PHE A 71 1.73 13.01 -1.68
C PHE A 71 0.48 13.89 -1.66
N VAL A 72 -0.32 13.87 -0.60
CA VAL A 72 -1.56 14.67 -0.53
C VAL A 72 -1.27 16.16 -0.41
N THR A 73 -0.09 16.53 0.09
CA THR A 73 0.37 17.93 0.09
C THR A 73 0.60 18.41 -1.34
N ALA A 74 1.30 17.61 -2.16
CA ALA A 74 1.61 17.91 -3.56
C ALA A 74 0.40 17.71 -4.50
N ASN A 75 -0.60 16.91 -4.09
CA ASN A 75 -1.74 16.52 -4.91
C ASN A 75 -3.07 16.79 -4.16
N PRO A 76 -3.54 18.04 -4.08
CA PRO A 76 -4.69 18.43 -3.24
C PRO A 76 -5.97 17.65 -3.48
N ASN A 77 -6.20 17.12 -4.70
CA ASN A 77 -7.38 16.32 -5.02
C ASN A 77 -7.44 14.99 -4.26
N TRP A 78 -6.32 14.55 -3.67
CA TRP A 78 -6.22 13.36 -2.83
C TRP A 78 -6.25 13.68 -1.33
N ARG A 79 -6.54 14.90 -0.92
CA ARG A 79 -6.75 15.25 0.49
C ARG A 79 -8.04 14.62 1.00
N LYS A 80 -8.09 14.34 2.30
CA LYS A 80 -9.23 13.72 3.00
C LYS A 80 -10.56 14.42 2.69
N SER A 81 -10.59 15.76 2.71
CA SER A 81 -11.78 16.57 2.45
C SER A 81 -12.11 16.75 0.96
N LYS A 82 -11.19 16.40 0.05
CA LYS A 82 -11.31 16.71 -1.40
C LYS A 82 -11.47 15.48 -2.29
N VAL A 83 -11.10 14.30 -1.79
CA VAL A 83 -11.17 13.07 -2.60
C VAL A 83 -12.60 12.81 -3.09
N ASN A 84 -12.72 12.49 -4.39
CA ASN A 84 -14.01 12.12 -4.97
C ASN A 84 -14.47 10.75 -4.44
N ARG A 85 -15.74 10.65 -4.06
CA ARG A 85 -16.36 9.43 -3.50
C ARG A 85 -16.41 8.25 -4.46
N LEU A 86 -16.29 8.48 -5.74
CA LEU A 86 -16.08 7.41 -6.73
C LEU A 86 -14.75 6.69 -6.54
N PHE A 87 -13.71 7.41 -6.07
CA PHE A 87 -12.36 6.88 -5.90
C PHE A 87 -12.03 6.44 -4.48
N ALA A 88 -12.76 6.90 -3.47
CA ALA A 88 -12.54 6.52 -2.08
C ALA A 88 -13.83 6.64 -1.26
N ASP A 89 -14.12 5.66 -0.43
CA ASP A 89 -15.31 5.69 0.45
C ASP A 89 -15.15 6.68 1.62
N SER A 90 -16.13 6.69 2.54
CA SER A 90 -16.16 7.63 3.67
C SER A 90 -15.05 7.40 4.71
N ASN A 91 -14.41 6.23 4.69
CA ASN A 91 -13.33 5.90 5.62
C ASN A 91 -11.96 6.39 5.17
N TYR A 92 -11.87 7.07 4.00
CA TYR A 92 -10.59 7.53 3.46
C TYR A 92 -9.84 8.42 4.46
N LEU A 93 -8.58 8.03 4.77
CA LEU A 93 -7.70 8.68 5.76
C LEU A 93 -8.41 8.90 7.11
N ARG A 94 -9.22 7.92 7.54
CA ARG A 94 -10.04 8.04 8.76
C ARG A 94 -9.22 8.39 9.99
N ASP A 95 -8.02 7.83 10.12
CA ASP A 95 -7.15 8.03 11.28
C ASP A 95 -6.37 9.36 11.26
N TRP A 96 -6.54 10.15 10.20
CA TRP A 96 -6.00 11.50 10.12
C TRP A 96 -6.99 12.50 10.67
N GLU A 97 -6.52 13.47 11.48
CA GLU A 97 -7.35 14.52 12.04
C GLU A 97 -7.90 15.45 10.95
N SER A 98 -7.06 15.84 9.99
CA SER A 98 -7.43 16.70 8.86
C SER A 98 -6.67 16.35 7.58
N ASP A 99 -6.78 17.19 6.55
CA ASP A 99 -6.13 17.02 5.25
C ASP A 99 -4.61 16.88 5.34
N LEU A 100 -3.98 17.57 6.29
CA LEU A 100 -2.53 17.65 6.43
C LEU A 100 -2.07 17.32 7.86
N PHE A 101 -2.95 16.75 8.68
CA PHE A 101 -2.64 16.40 10.07
C PHE A 101 -2.85 14.91 10.32
N ILE A 102 -1.73 14.20 10.54
CA ILE A 102 -1.70 12.76 10.76
C ILE A 102 -1.98 12.43 12.21
N GLY A 103 -2.90 11.50 12.44
CA GLY A 103 -3.28 11.06 13.79
C GLY A 103 -4.11 12.10 14.52
N GLY A 104 -4.26 11.94 15.84
CA GLY A 104 -4.92 12.86 16.74
C GLY A 104 -4.04 13.16 17.94
N LYS A 105 -4.56 13.87 18.95
CA LYS A 105 -3.84 14.17 20.17
C LYS A 105 -3.28 12.88 20.79
N ASN A 106 -1.96 12.81 21.00
CA ASN A 106 -1.23 11.71 21.63
C ASN A 106 -1.07 10.41 20.78
N ILE A 107 -1.40 10.43 19.49
CA ILE A 107 -1.20 9.26 18.61
C ILE A 107 -0.14 9.58 17.56
N ASN A 108 1.04 8.95 17.69
CA ASN A 108 2.13 9.08 16.71
C ASN A 108 2.11 7.91 15.74
N ILE A 109 1.52 8.11 14.56
CA ILE A 109 1.46 7.11 13.49
C ILE A 109 2.23 7.53 12.23
N TYR A 110 3.15 8.49 12.33
CA TYR A 110 3.91 9.00 11.17
C TYR A 110 4.67 7.90 10.43
N ASN A 111 5.30 6.99 11.18
CA ASN A 111 6.06 5.86 10.64
C ASN A 111 5.25 4.55 10.57
N SER A 112 3.99 4.56 10.95
CA SER A 112 3.09 3.44 10.72
C SER A 112 2.66 3.40 9.26
N PRO A 113 2.31 2.23 8.71
CA PRO A 113 1.80 2.14 7.34
C PRO A 113 0.56 3.01 7.19
N VAL A 114 0.44 3.68 6.05
CA VAL A 114 -0.81 4.36 5.70
C VAL A 114 -1.87 3.30 5.38
N VAL A 115 -3.00 3.41 6.04
CA VAL A 115 -4.20 2.58 5.83
C VAL A 115 -5.41 3.47 5.59
N HIS A 116 -6.58 2.89 5.45
CA HIS A 116 -7.76 3.66 5.03
C HIS A 116 -7.51 4.40 3.71
N VAL A 117 -6.78 3.78 2.80
CA VAL A 117 -6.51 4.29 1.46
C VAL A 117 -7.10 3.36 0.41
N SER A 118 -7.70 3.94 -0.63
CA SER A 118 -8.28 3.18 -1.73
C SER A 118 -7.20 2.69 -2.70
N TRP A 119 -7.55 1.71 -3.54
CA TRP A 119 -6.70 1.28 -4.65
C TRP A 119 -6.33 2.44 -5.59
N PHE A 120 -7.30 3.32 -5.89
CA PHE A 120 -7.07 4.48 -6.74
C PHE A 120 -6.04 5.44 -6.15
N ALA A 121 -6.12 5.72 -4.86
CA ALA A 121 -5.17 6.59 -4.16
C ALA A 121 -3.78 5.93 -4.08
N ALA A 122 -3.71 4.63 -3.80
CA ALA A 122 -2.47 3.86 -3.79
C ALA A 122 -1.79 3.86 -5.17
N GLN A 123 -2.56 3.65 -6.24
CA GLN A 123 -2.05 3.72 -7.62
C GLN A 123 -1.55 5.12 -7.97
N ALA A 124 -2.31 6.17 -7.60
CA ALA A 124 -1.92 7.55 -7.84
C ALA A 124 -0.63 7.93 -7.10
N TYR A 125 -0.48 7.49 -5.84
CA TYR A 125 0.77 7.66 -5.09
C TYR A 125 1.95 6.99 -5.80
N CYS A 126 1.81 5.71 -6.18
CA CYS A 126 2.90 5.00 -6.86
C CYS A 126 3.28 5.67 -8.18
N LYS A 127 2.31 6.14 -8.97
CA LYS A 127 2.57 6.92 -10.21
C LYS A 127 3.31 8.23 -9.92
N TRP A 128 2.92 8.95 -8.88
CA TRP A 128 3.60 10.19 -8.46
C TRP A 128 5.08 9.95 -8.10
N LYS A 129 5.39 8.75 -7.60
CA LYS A 129 6.77 8.30 -7.31
C LYS A 129 7.47 7.66 -8.51
N ASN A 130 6.94 7.71 -9.73
CA ASN A 130 7.44 6.98 -10.90
C ASN A 130 7.57 5.46 -10.65
N LYS A 131 6.59 4.91 -9.93
CA LYS A 131 6.44 3.51 -9.56
C LYS A 131 5.04 3.03 -9.94
N ARG A 132 4.71 1.79 -9.62
CA ARG A 132 3.39 1.19 -9.78
C ARG A 132 3.05 0.31 -8.58
N LEU A 133 1.81 -0.11 -8.44
CA LEU A 133 1.47 -1.20 -7.55
C LEU A 133 2.10 -2.51 -8.06
N PRO A 134 2.50 -3.45 -7.18
CA PRO A 134 2.88 -4.79 -7.58
C PRO A 134 1.67 -5.54 -8.14
N THR A 135 1.87 -6.42 -9.11
CA THR A 135 0.83 -7.38 -9.50
C THR A 135 0.64 -8.42 -8.40
N VAL A 136 -0.49 -9.16 -8.43
CA VAL A 136 -0.71 -10.30 -7.51
C VAL A 136 0.46 -11.29 -7.61
N ALA A 137 0.87 -11.65 -8.83
CA ALA A 137 1.96 -12.62 -9.04
C ALA A 137 3.30 -12.13 -8.46
N GLU A 138 3.63 -10.84 -8.62
CA GLU A 138 4.83 -10.24 -8.03
C GLU A 138 4.75 -10.21 -6.51
N TRP A 139 3.60 -9.82 -5.96
CA TRP A 139 3.41 -9.77 -4.51
C TRP A 139 3.50 -11.17 -3.89
N GLU A 140 2.84 -12.17 -4.49
CA GLU A 140 2.87 -13.55 -4.02
C GLU A 140 4.29 -14.16 -4.13
N LEU A 141 5.00 -13.92 -5.22
CA LEU A 141 6.40 -14.36 -5.36
C LEU A 141 7.27 -13.76 -4.23
N ALA A 142 7.10 -12.50 -3.94
CA ALA A 142 7.86 -11.81 -2.90
C ALA A 142 7.40 -12.18 -1.49
N GLY A 143 6.09 -12.33 -1.24
CA GLY A 143 5.49 -12.63 0.04
C GLY A 143 5.71 -14.08 0.50
N ASN A 144 5.78 -15.02 -0.44
CA ASN A 144 6.07 -16.43 -0.14
C ASN A 144 7.58 -16.72 -0.04
N ALA A 145 8.44 -15.70 -0.04
CA ALA A 145 9.86 -15.86 0.23
C ALA A 145 10.13 -16.18 1.70
N ALA A 146 11.09 -17.07 1.96
CA ALA A 146 11.43 -17.55 3.29
C ALA A 146 11.79 -16.39 4.25
N PRO A 147 11.39 -16.45 5.53
CA PRO A 147 11.89 -15.56 6.56
C PRO A 147 13.41 -15.65 6.69
N LYS A 148 14.07 -14.51 6.85
CA LYS A 148 15.52 -14.44 7.02
C LYS A 148 15.91 -14.79 8.47
N ASN A 149 16.86 -15.70 8.64
CA ASN A 149 17.45 -16.06 9.93
C ASN A 149 16.41 -16.57 10.97
N ILE A 150 15.30 -17.11 10.54
CA ILE A 150 14.25 -17.66 11.40
C ILE A 150 14.06 -19.14 11.03
N LYS A 151 14.08 -20.02 12.03
CA LYS A 151 13.71 -21.43 11.85
C LYS A 151 12.18 -21.55 11.87
N TYR A 152 11.63 -22.28 10.92
CA TYR A 152 10.19 -22.59 10.83
C TYR A 152 10.01 -24.00 10.25
N THR A 153 8.94 -24.67 10.62
CA THR A 153 8.62 -26.03 10.14
C THR A 153 7.91 -25.94 8.78
N SER A 154 6.94 -25.04 8.67
CA SER A 154 6.16 -24.80 7.47
C SER A 154 6.01 -23.29 7.24
N LEU A 155 6.28 -22.83 6.01
CA LEU A 155 6.09 -21.42 5.66
C LEU A 155 4.62 -21.01 5.80
N THR A 156 3.71 -21.88 5.39
CA THR A 156 2.26 -21.64 5.52
C THR A 156 1.87 -21.45 6.99
N GLU A 157 2.33 -22.33 7.89
CA GLU A 157 2.05 -22.19 9.32
C GLU A 157 2.67 -20.92 9.91
N TYR A 158 3.87 -20.57 9.50
CA TYR A 158 4.53 -19.34 9.92
C TYR A 158 3.69 -18.11 9.52
N ILE A 159 3.23 -18.05 8.29
CA ILE A 159 2.37 -16.97 7.79
C ILE A 159 1.03 -16.94 8.53
N LEU A 160 0.39 -18.10 8.71
CA LEU A 160 -0.87 -18.21 9.46
C LEU A 160 -0.72 -17.77 10.92
N GLY A 161 0.45 -17.99 11.51
CA GLY A 161 0.79 -17.47 12.84
C GLY A 161 0.71 -15.94 12.92
N TRP A 162 1.04 -15.24 11.84
CA TRP A 162 0.83 -13.79 11.73
C TRP A 162 -0.64 -13.43 11.54
N TYR A 163 -1.39 -14.15 10.71
CA TYR A 163 -2.80 -13.86 10.44
C TYR A 163 -3.72 -14.12 11.65
N LYS A 164 -3.31 -14.97 12.59
CA LYS A 164 -4.03 -15.23 13.85
C LYS A 164 -3.91 -14.09 14.87
N LYS A 165 -2.93 -13.19 14.71
CA LYS A 165 -2.76 -12.08 15.64
C LYS A 165 -3.88 -11.06 15.45
N PRO A 166 -4.45 -10.52 16.54
CA PRO A 166 -5.50 -9.51 16.45
C PRO A 166 -4.94 -8.22 15.83
N ASN A 167 -5.79 -7.52 15.09
CA ASN A 167 -5.47 -6.18 14.64
C ASN A 167 -5.36 -5.24 15.86
N LEU A 168 -4.26 -4.49 15.90
CA LEU A 168 -4.07 -3.49 16.95
C LEU A 168 -4.88 -2.23 16.62
N PRO A 169 -5.47 -1.57 17.65
CA PRO A 169 -6.19 -0.31 17.46
C PRO A 169 -5.32 0.78 16.83
N VAL A 170 -4.03 0.78 17.16
CA VAL A 170 -3.01 1.64 16.57
C VAL A 170 -1.95 0.75 15.95
N LEU A 171 -1.74 0.89 14.65
CA LEU A 171 -0.74 0.09 13.94
C LEU A 171 0.67 0.50 14.37
N PRO A 172 1.56 -0.48 14.63
CA PRO A 172 2.95 -0.19 14.92
C PRO A 172 3.67 0.40 13.70
N ASN A 173 4.86 0.89 13.88
CA ASN A 173 5.71 1.38 12.80
C ASN A 173 6.01 0.26 11.79
N ILE A 174 6.39 0.63 10.57
CA ILE A 174 6.93 -0.32 9.59
C ILE A 174 8.19 -1.01 10.13
N LYS A 175 8.52 -2.18 9.58
CA LYS A 175 9.69 -3.01 9.93
C LYS A 175 9.62 -3.61 11.35
N THR A 176 8.43 -3.98 11.78
CA THR A 176 8.19 -4.52 13.12
C THR A 176 7.83 -5.99 13.16
N THR A 177 7.60 -6.64 12.02
CA THR A 177 7.30 -8.07 11.98
C THR A 177 8.56 -8.89 11.67
N TYR A 178 8.80 -9.22 10.41
CA TYR A 178 9.98 -9.97 10.01
C TYR A 178 10.52 -9.47 8.66
N GLN A 179 11.76 -9.82 8.40
CA GLN A 179 12.42 -9.61 7.11
C GLN A 179 12.51 -10.94 6.37
N ASN A 180 12.19 -10.98 5.09
CA ASN A 180 12.41 -12.16 4.27
C ASN A 180 13.80 -12.18 3.60
N VAL A 181 14.13 -13.27 2.90
CA VAL A 181 15.45 -13.46 2.24
C VAL A 181 15.76 -12.42 1.17
N TYR A 182 14.73 -11.75 0.60
CA TYR A 182 14.94 -10.64 -0.33
C TYR A 182 15.20 -9.30 0.38
N GLY A 183 15.11 -9.27 1.71
CA GLY A 183 15.26 -8.06 2.52
C GLY A 183 13.98 -7.25 2.69
N LEU A 184 12.83 -7.75 2.19
CA LEU A 184 11.54 -7.10 2.37
C LEU A 184 11.04 -7.30 3.80
N TYR A 185 10.49 -6.24 4.39
CA TYR A 185 9.87 -6.27 5.71
C TYR A 185 8.35 -6.36 5.60
N ASP A 186 7.76 -6.92 6.63
CA ASP A 186 6.31 -6.87 6.92
C ASP A 186 5.42 -7.37 5.77
N MET A 187 5.90 -8.34 4.96
CA MET A 187 5.07 -8.92 3.90
C MET A 187 3.81 -9.58 4.48
N HIS A 188 3.90 -10.05 5.74
CA HIS A 188 2.77 -10.57 6.50
C HIS A 188 2.81 -10.03 7.94
N GLY A 189 1.64 -9.88 8.54
CA GLY A 189 1.49 -9.60 9.98
C GLY A 189 1.38 -8.13 10.38
N LEU A 190 1.55 -7.19 9.47
CA LEU A 190 1.36 -5.76 9.75
C LEU A 190 0.06 -5.25 9.14
N ILE A 191 -0.06 -5.29 7.82
CA ILE A 191 -1.25 -4.91 7.06
C ILE A 191 -1.45 -5.81 5.86
N TRP A 192 -2.65 -5.79 5.28
CA TRP A 192 -2.91 -6.24 3.91
C TRP A 192 -2.46 -5.18 2.92
N GLU A 193 -2.14 -5.59 1.69
CA GLU A 193 -1.61 -4.66 0.71
C GLU A 193 -2.33 -4.75 -0.63
N TRP A 194 -2.66 -3.57 -1.18
CA TRP A 194 -3.20 -3.42 -2.52
C TRP A 194 -2.21 -3.95 -3.57
N THR A 195 -2.75 -4.69 -4.52
CA THR A 195 -2.04 -5.11 -5.73
C THR A 195 -2.72 -4.51 -6.97
N PHE A 196 -1.97 -4.38 -8.07
CA PHE A 196 -2.48 -3.74 -9.29
C PHE A 196 -3.73 -4.43 -9.84
N ASN A 197 -3.72 -5.74 -9.89
CA ASN A 197 -4.78 -6.57 -10.45
C ASN A 197 -5.44 -7.44 -9.36
N PHE A 198 -5.78 -6.86 -8.21
CA PHE A 198 -6.32 -7.56 -7.04
C PHE A 198 -7.57 -8.39 -7.34
N ASN A 199 -8.36 -8.01 -8.36
CA ASN A 199 -9.59 -8.68 -8.78
C ASN A 199 -9.49 -9.38 -10.15
N SER A 200 -8.29 -9.63 -10.68
CA SER A 200 -8.09 -10.16 -12.03
C SER A 200 -8.68 -11.56 -12.26
N PHE A 201 -8.89 -12.33 -11.21
CA PHE A 201 -9.55 -13.64 -11.28
C PHE A 201 -11.08 -13.52 -11.48
N ILE A 202 -11.69 -12.37 -11.17
CA ILE A 202 -13.11 -12.10 -11.44
C ILE A 202 -13.30 -11.68 -12.92
N SER A 203 -12.29 -11.05 -13.52
CA SER A 203 -12.37 -10.46 -14.86
C SER A 203 -11.81 -11.35 -15.97
N SER A 204 -11.32 -12.57 -15.68
CA SER A 204 -10.79 -13.49 -16.69
C SER A 204 -11.87 -14.26 -17.46
N GLY A 205 -13.15 -14.06 -17.13
CA GLY A 205 -14.30 -14.47 -17.94
C GLY A 205 -14.64 -13.40 -18.97
N ASP A 206 -14.94 -13.82 -20.20
CA ASP A 206 -15.49 -12.95 -21.24
C ASP A 206 -16.67 -12.16 -20.65
N SER A 207 -16.62 -10.83 -20.72
CA SER A 207 -17.55 -9.90 -20.05
C SER A 207 -19.02 -10.02 -20.53
N ARG A 208 -19.35 -11.07 -21.27
CA ARG A 208 -20.69 -11.37 -21.80
C ARG A 208 -21.32 -12.66 -21.27
N GLY A 209 -20.64 -13.40 -20.36
CA GLY A 209 -21.13 -14.67 -19.86
C GLY A 209 -20.92 -14.84 -18.35
N ASN A 210 -22.01 -14.87 -17.59
CA ASN A 210 -22.17 -15.46 -16.27
C ASN A 210 -21.37 -14.92 -15.08
N THR A 211 -21.59 -13.68 -14.73
CA THR A 211 -21.11 -13.09 -13.47
C THR A 211 -21.68 -13.78 -12.21
N GLU A 212 -22.86 -14.42 -12.29
CA GLU A 212 -23.44 -15.15 -11.15
C GLU A 212 -22.82 -16.53 -10.93
N ASP A 213 -22.47 -17.24 -11.99
CA ASP A 213 -21.83 -18.58 -11.89
C ASP A 213 -20.36 -18.45 -11.45
N GLU A 214 -19.68 -17.38 -11.85
CA GLU A 214 -18.33 -17.06 -11.35
C GLU A 214 -18.35 -16.64 -9.88
N LEU A 215 -19.33 -15.89 -9.41
CA LEU A 215 -19.55 -15.58 -8.00
C LEU A 215 -19.99 -16.81 -7.20
N LYS A 216 -20.83 -17.68 -7.75
CA LYS A 216 -21.20 -18.96 -7.14
C LYS A 216 -20.02 -19.93 -7.16
N ALA A 217 -19.22 -19.94 -8.22
CA ALA A 217 -17.96 -20.66 -8.27
C ALA A 217 -16.98 -20.11 -7.22
N PHE A 218 -16.96 -18.82 -6.97
CA PHE A 218 -16.19 -18.20 -5.90
C PHE A 218 -16.65 -18.64 -4.50
N CYS A 219 -17.95 -18.71 -4.25
CA CYS A 219 -18.51 -19.15 -2.96
C CYS A 219 -18.50 -20.68 -2.78
N ALA A 220 -18.71 -21.45 -3.87
CA ALA A 220 -18.79 -22.92 -3.83
C ALA A 220 -17.50 -23.63 -4.26
N ALA A 221 -16.69 -23.02 -5.13
CA ALA A 221 -15.47 -23.61 -5.69
C ALA A 221 -14.22 -23.36 -4.82
N GLY A 222 -14.35 -22.71 -3.68
CA GLY A 222 -13.28 -22.70 -2.68
C GLY A 222 -12.77 -24.10 -2.31
N ALA A 223 -13.41 -25.16 -2.80
CA ALA A 223 -13.03 -26.54 -2.55
C ALA A 223 -12.68 -27.36 -3.80
N ILE A 224 -13.10 -26.97 -5.01
CA ILE A 224 -13.07 -27.88 -6.17
C ILE A 224 -11.86 -27.65 -7.09
N ASN A 225 -11.37 -26.42 -7.24
CA ASN A 225 -10.30 -26.08 -8.19
C ASN A 225 -9.03 -25.53 -7.54
N VAL A 226 -8.77 -25.89 -6.29
CA VAL A 226 -7.56 -25.46 -5.55
C VAL A 226 -6.39 -26.33 -5.97
N VAL A 227 -5.27 -25.69 -6.36
CA VAL A 227 -4.03 -26.39 -6.74
C VAL A 227 -3.38 -27.07 -5.54
N ASP A 228 -3.42 -26.42 -4.38
CA ASP A 228 -2.89 -26.94 -3.13
C ASP A 228 -3.88 -26.68 -1.98
N LYS A 229 -4.58 -27.73 -1.56
CA LYS A 229 -5.54 -27.68 -0.45
C LYS A 229 -4.90 -27.38 0.91
N THR A 230 -3.59 -27.50 1.01
CA THR A 230 -2.83 -27.23 2.24
C THR A 230 -2.39 -25.77 2.35
N ASP A 231 -2.42 -24.98 1.26
CA ASP A 231 -2.09 -23.55 1.27
C ASP A 231 -3.27 -22.70 1.76
N TYR A 232 -3.63 -22.86 3.02
CA TYR A 232 -4.69 -22.07 3.65
C TYR A 232 -4.33 -20.57 3.75
N ALA A 233 -3.06 -20.24 3.84
CA ALA A 233 -2.61 -18.83 3.82
C ALA A 233 -2.87 -18.19 2.44
N GLY A 234 -2.60 -18.91 1.36
CA GLY A 234 -2.95 -18.49 0.00
C GLY A 234 -4.45 -18.31 -0.21
N PHE A 235 -5.24 -19.24 0.35
CA PHE A 235 -6.71 -19.14 0.34
C PHE A 235 -7.20 -17.85 1.00
N LEU A 236 -6.71 -17.52 2.19
CA LEU A 236 -7.11 -16.31 2.89
C LEU A 236 -6.77 -15.04 2.09
N ARG A 237 -5.57 -14.97 1.50
CA ARG A 237 -5.17 -13.84 0.65
C ARG A 237 -6.05 -13.71 -0.59
N PHE A 238 -6.32 -14.82 -1.24
CA PHE A 238 -7.19 -14.85 -2.41
C PHE A 238 -8.61 -14.38 -2.06
N SER A 239 -9.23 -14.96 -1.04
CA SER A 239 -10.58 -14.62 -0.59
C SER A 239 -10.69 -13.16 -0.17
N TYR A 240 -9.69 -12.65 0.56
CA TYR A 240 -9.65 -11.25 0.96
C TYR A 240 -9.61 -10.31 -0.25
N ARG A 241 -8.71 -10.56 -1.21
CA ARG A 241 -8.66 -9.76 -2.45
C ARG A 241 -9.96 -9.78 -3.21
N GLY A 242 -10.64 -10.93 -3.28
CA GLY A 242 -11.92 -11.10 -3.95
C GLY A 242 -13.07 -10.32 -3.32
N SER A 243 -12.99 -10.02 -2.03
CA SER A 243 -14.01 -9.24 -1.33
C SER A 243 -13.85 -7.73 -1.51
N LEU A 244 -12.74 -7.26 -2.12
CA LEU A 244 -12.42 -5.84 -2.20
C LEU A 244 -13.06 -5.16 -3.41
N LYS A 245 -13.46 -3.89 -3.22
CA LYS A 245 -13.75 -2.94 -4.30
C LYS A 245 -12.67 -1.86 -4.31
N GLY A 246 -12.35 -1.31 -5.48
CA GLY A 246 -11.25 -0.35 -5.63
C GLY A 246 -11.37 0.92 -4.79
N ASN A 247 -12.58 1.32 -4.40
CA ASN A 247 -12.83 2.50 -3.56
C ASN A 247 -12.86 2.20 -2.05
N TYR A 248 -12.72 0.93 -1.62
CA TYR A 248 -12.73 0.58 -0.19
C TYR A 248 -11.50 1.15 0.54
N CYS A 249 -11.74 1.68 1.75
CA CYS A 249 -10.73 2.25 2.63
C CYS A 249 -10.81 1.54 3.99
N ILE A 250 -9.97 0.52 4.21
CA ILE A 250 -10.06 -0.43 5.33
C ILE A 250 -8.92 -0.19 6.32
N ALA A 251 -9.17 -0.40 7.61
CA ALA A 251 -8.28 -0.08 8.73
C ALA A 251 -6.94 -0.83 8.74
N ASN A 252 -6.84 -1.96 8.03
CA ASN A 252 -5.63 -2.76 7.93
C ASN A 252 -5.20 -3.03 6.49
N LEU A 253 -5.61 -2.16 5.55
CA LEU A 253 -5.29 -2.28 4.13
C LEU A 253 -4.57 -1.01 3.67
N GLY A 254 -3.30 -1.19 3.31
CA GLY A 254 -2.43 -0.17 2.75
C GLY A 254 -1.76 -0.68 1.47
N PHE A 255 -0.51 -0.29 1.22
CA PHE A 255 0.20 -0.70 0.00
C PHE A 255 1.70 -0.46 0.08
N ARG A 256 2.43 -1.08 -0.83
CA ARG A 256 3.81 -0.74 -1.22
C ARG A 256 3.91 -0.63 -2.73
N CYS A 257 4.92 0.07 -3.23
CA CYS A 257 5.12 0.20 -4.67
C CYS A 257 6.13 -0.81 -5.21
N ALA A 258 6.00 -1.09 -6.50
CA ALA A 258 6.94 -1.86 -7.30
C ALA A 258 7.43 -1.03 -8.50
N LYS A 259 8.50 -1.47 -9.14
CA LYS A 259 9.04 -0.86 -10.35
C LYS A 259 9.58 -1.96 -11.27
N THR A 260 9.27 -1.87 -12.54
CA THR A 260 9.82 -2.74 -13.58
C THR A 260 11.32 -2.45 -13.72
N ILE A 261 12.12 -3.47 -13.98
CA ILE A 261 13.54 -3.35 -14.36
C ILE A 261 13.57 -3.35 -15.88
N GLU A 262 14.08 -2.28 -16.44
CA GLU A 262 14.39 -2.16 -17.84
C GLU A 262 15.65 -2.97 -18.19
#